data_b5184d2ef6b4a00941ce1b8df03cf40d
#
_entry.id   b5184d2ef6b4a00941ce1b8df03cf40d
#
_cell.length_a   1.000
_cell.length_b   1.000
_cell.length_c   1.000
_cell.angle_alpha   90.00
_cell.angle_beta   90.00
_cell.angle_gamma   90.00
#
_symmetry.space_group_name_H-M   'P 1'
#
loop_
_entity.id
_entity.type
_entity.pdbx_description
1 polymer ?
#
loop_
_entity_poly.entity_id
_entity_poly.type
_entity_poly.pdbx_seq_one_letter_code
_entity_poly.pdbx_strand_id
1 'polypeptide(L)'
;MSKVAVITGGNRGIGLAVAKDLIAKNYNVVLGCRNVSKGKIAQDYLGNNATFLELDLSRPSSILHFVNQINSNFSEIDVLYNNAGLIYRQFELTEEGYESMISVNYFGAYRLALMLLENLHRSSGRIVQVSSLSMYLAREYELEFLHSNKQFSPSSRYNLTNLFRSMFALELENRLKKTSISVAVAHPGVTKSRQSR
;
A
#
# COMPACT_ATOMS: atom_id res chain seq x y z
N MET A 1 22.89 -10.13 6.19
CA MET A 1 21.48 -10.41 6.52
C MET A 1 20.69 -10.49 5.23
N SER A 2 19.62 -11.28 5.16
CA SER A 2 18.73 -11.30 3.99
C SER A 2 17.89 -10.01 3.99
N LYS A 3 17.68 -9.44 2.80
CA LYS A 3 16.86 -8.22 2.63
C LYS A 3 15.39 -8.47 2.96
N VAL A 4 14.70 -7.45 3.45
CA VAL A 4 13.29 -7.53 3.84
C VAL A 4 12.44 -6.62 2.95
N ALA A 5 11.34 -7.18 2.42
CA ALA A 5 10.35 -6.42 1.66
C ALA A 5 8.96 -6.55 2.29
N VAL A 6 8.30 -5.44 2.51
CA VAL A 6 6.89 -5.37 2.96
C VAL A 6 6.01 -5.03 1.77
N ILE A 7 5.00 -5.86 1.48
CA ILE A 7 4.11 -5.69 0.33
C ILE A 7 2.67 -5.63 0.80
N THR A 8 2.00 -4.49 0.61
CA THR A 8 0.57 -4.37 0.88
C THR A 8 -0.25 -4.97 -0.27
N GLY A 9 -1.29 -5.74 0.05
CA GLY A 9 -2.08 -6.48 -0.94
C GLY A 9 -1.29 -7.59 -1.64
N GLY A 10 -0.33 -8.21 -0.94
CA GLY A 10 0.58 -9.23 -1.46
C GLY A 10 -0.03 -10.60 -1.73
N ASN A 11 -1.31 -10.81 -1.41
CA ASN A 11 -1.96 -12.12 -1.50
C ASN A 11 -2.53 -12.48 -2.88
N ARG A 12 -2.44 -11.59 -3.87
CA ARG A 12 -2.93 -11.82 -5.24
C ARG A 12 -2.37 -10.82 -6.25
N GLY A 13 -2.58 -11.13 -7.54
CA GLY A 13 -2.31 -10.21 -8.64
C GLY A 13 -0.88 -9.67 -8.65
N ILE A 14 -0.74 -8.36 -8.82
CA ILE A 14 0.56 -7.68 -8.92
C ILE A 14 1.39 -7.88 -7.64
N GLY A 15 0.78 -7.70 -6.46
CA GLY A 15 1.51 -7.86 -5.20
C GLY A 15 2.08 -9.26 -5.01
N LEU A 16 1.33 -10.31 -5.38
CA LEU A 16 1.81 -11.70 -5.32
C LEU A 16 2.93 -11.96 -6.33
N ALA A 17 2.82 -11.41 -7.55
CA ALA A 17 3.87 -11.54 -8.56
C ALA A 17 5.17 -10.87 -8.09
N VAL A 18 5.08 -9.64 -7.58
CA VAL A 18 6.23 -8.92 -7.00
C VAL A 18 6.84 -9.69 -5.82
N ALA A 19 6.00 -10.27 -4.94
CA ALA A 19 6.47 -11.09 -3.84
C ALA A 19 7.31 -12.28 -4.32
N LYS A 20 6.81 -12.99 -5.34
CA LYS A 20 7.54 -14.12 -5.96
C LYS A 20 8.88 -13.68 -6.55
N ASP A 21 8.90 -12.57 -7.27
CA ASP A 21 10.13 -12.05 -7.90
C ASP A 21 11.17 -11.58 -6.85
N LEU A 22 10.72 -10.99 -5.75
CA LEU A 22 11.62 -10.59 -4.66
C LEU A 22 12.17 -11.79 -3.89
N ILE A 23 11.37 -12.82 -3.65
CA ILE A 23 11.84 -14.09 -3.06
C ILE A 23 12.92 -14.73 -3.95
N ALA A 24 12.72 -14.76 -5.27
CA ALA A 24 13.73 -15.25 -6.20
C ALA A 24 15.04 -14.44 -6.17
N LYS A 25 15.00 -13.22 -5.64
CA LYS A 25 16.17 -12.34 -5.39
C LYS A 25 16.67 -12.39 -3.94
N ASN A 26 16.31 -13.44 -3.19
CA ASN A 26 16.70 -13.69 -1.81
C ASN A 26 16.19 -12.65 -0.79
N TYR A 27 15.00 -12.07 -1.01
CA TYR A 27 14.31 -11.29 -0.01
C TYR A 27 13.44 -12.18 0.89
N ASN A 28 13.36 -11.82 2.17
CA ASN A 28 12.25 -12.20 3.03
C ASN A 28 11.09 -11.24 2.76
N VAL A 29 9.92 -11.77 2.45
CA VAL A 29 8.77 -10.95 2.05
C VAL A 29 7.66 -11.02 3.08
N VAL A 30 7.22 -9.86 3.58
CA VAL A 30 6.05 -9.74 4.44
C VAL A 30 4.84 -9.33 3.60
N LEU A 31 3.80 -10.16 3.61
CA LEU A 31 2.55 -9.95 2.90
C LEU A 31 1.53 -9.31 3.84
N GLY A 32 1.28 -8.01 3.68
CA GLY A 32 0.21 -7.30 4.39
C GLY A 32 -1.11 -7.39 3.63
N CYS A 33 -2.13 -8.08 4.15
CA CYS A 33 -3.46 -8.09 3.54
C CYS A 33 -4.57 -8.39 4.56
N ARG A 34 -5.79 -7.87 4.25
CA ARG A 34 -6.95 -7.93 5.15
C ARG A 34 -7.53 -9.34 5.33
N ASN A 35 -7.51 -10.16 4.29
CA ASN A 35 -8.14 -11.48 4.35
C ASN A 35 -7.14 -12.53 4.82
N VAL A 36 -7.32 -13.00 6.05
CA VAL A 36 -6.42 -13.95 6.72
C VAL A 36 -6.27 -15.26 5.94
N SER A 37 -7.38 -15.87 5.51
CA SER A 37 -7.33 -17.14 4.77
C SER A 37 -6.56 -17.02 3.46
N LYS A 38 -6.83 -15.93 2.67
CA LYS A 38 -6.11 -15.69 1.41
C LYS A 38 -4.65 -15.31 1.64
N GLY A 39 -4.34 -14.66 2.75
CA GLY A 39 -2.97 -14.32 3.14
C GLY A 39 -2.15 -15.58 3.45
N LYS A 40 -2.70 -16.49 4.25
CA LYS A 40 -2.08 -17.78 4.56
C LYS A 40 -1.86 -18.65 3.30
N ILE A 41 -2.86 -18.76 2.44
CA ILE A 41 -2.72 -19.49 1.16
C ILE A 41 -1.58 -18.89 0.30
N ALA A 42 -1.46 -17.57 0.26
CA ALA A 42 -0.38 -16.91 -0.49
C ALA A 42 1.00 -17.17 0.15
N GLN A 43 1.10 -17.14 1.47
CA GLN A 43 2.31 -17.51 2.20
C GLN A 43 2.73 -18.95 1.90
N ASP A 44 1.81 -19.90 2.00
CA ASP A 44 2.07 -21.32 1.74
C ASP A 44 2.53 -21.55 0.29
N TYR A 45 1.91 -20.83 -0.65
CA TYR A 45 2.29 -20.87 -2.07
C TYR A 45 3.70 -20.33 -2.35
N LEU A 46 4.12 -19.29 -1.61
CA LEU A 46 5.43 -18.65 -1.78
C LEU A 46 6.54 -19.34 -0.98
N GLY A 47 6.19 -20.11 0.05
CA GLY A 47 7.13 -20.88 0.86
C GLY A 47 7.77 -20.09 2.00
N ASN A 48 8.88 -20.62 2.53
CA ASN A 48 9.48 -20.19 3.80
C ASN A 48 9.98 -18.74 3.86
N ASN A 49 10.22 -18.11 2.71
CA ASN A 49 10.67 -16.71 2.65
C ASN A 49 9.50 -15.71 2.61
N ALA A 50 8.27 -16.19 2.77
CA ALA A 50 7.07 -15.35 2.86
C ALA A 50 6.46 -15.44 4.27
N THR A 51 6.12 -14.31 4.84
CA THR A 51 5.38 -14.21 6.10
C THR A 51 4.10 -13.40 5.86
N PHE A 52 2.96 -13.97 6.20
CA PHE A 52 1.70 -13.23 6.18
C PHE A 52 1.47 -12.53 7.53
N LEU A 53 1.10 -11.25 7.47
CA LEU A 53 0.58 -10.48 8.60
C LEU A 53 -0.73 -9.79 8.19
N GLU A 54 -1.70 -9.79 9.11
CA GLU A 54 -2.99 -9.13 8.84
C GLU A 54 -2.82 -7.61 8.79
N LEU A 55 -3.37 -7.00 7.73
CA LEU A 55 -3.33 -5.55 7.52
C LEU A 55 -4.63 -5.07 6.86
N ASP A 56 -5.41 -4.30 7.59
CA ASP A 56 -6.53 -3.51 7.05
C ASP A 56 -6.15 -2.02 7.02
N LEU A 57 -5.89 -1.50 5.83
CA LEU A 57 -5.50 -0.12 5.62
C LEU A 57 -6.63 0.90 5.89
N SER A 58 -7.88 0.45 6.04
CA SER A 58 -8.99 1.32 6.44
C SER A 58 -9.05 1.56 7.95
N ARG A 59 -8.25 0.84 8.75
CA ARG A 59 -8.30 0.85 10.21
C ARG A 59 -6.96 1.21 10.82
N PRO A 60 -6.82 2.40 11.46
CA PRO A 60 -5.56 2.82 12.09
C PRO A 60 -5.02 1.82 13.11
N SER A 61 -5.91 1.20 13.89
CA SER A 61 -5.54 0.18 14.88
C SER A 61 -4.90 -1.06 14.23
N SER A 62 -5.40 -1.50 13.06
CA SER A 62 -4.81 -2.60 12.31
C SER A 62 -3.43 -2.23 11.76
N ILE A 63 -3.26 -1.01 11.27
CA ILE A 63 -1.95 -0.51 10.79
C ILE A 63 -0.94 -0.50 11.94
N LEU A 64 -1.33 0.04 13.10
CA LEU A 64 -0.47 0.06 14.29
C LEU A 64 -0.06 -1.35 14.73
N HIS A 65 -1.03 -2.27 14.79
CA HIS A 65 -0.76 -3.67 15.14
C HIS A 65 0.22 -4.32 14.16
N PHE A 66 0.00 -4.12 12.85
CA PHE A 66 0.88 -4.61 11.81
C PHE A 66 2.32 -4.06 11.95
N VAL A 67 2.47 -2.75 12.18
CA VAL A 67 3.79 -2.12 12.39
C VAL A 67 4.48 -2.68 13.63
N ASN A 68 3.76 -2.90 14.73
CA ASN A 68 4.32 -3.51 15.93
C ASN A 68 4.84 -4.93 15.67
N GLN A 69 4.11 -5.73 14.87
CA GLN A 69 4.57 -7.06 14.47
C GLN A 69 5.81 -6.99 13.56
N ILE A 70 5.88 -6.02 12.64
CA ILE A 70 7.08 -5.76 11.84
C ILE A 70 8.26 -5.45 12.76
N ASN A 71 8.11 -4.48 13.67
CA ASN A 71 9.19 -4.05 14.56
C ASN A 71 9.71 -5.15 15.50
N SER A 72 8.83 -6.08 15.89
CA SER A 72 9.22 -7.22 16.71
C SER A 72 10.02 -8.28 15.97
N ASN A 73 9.88 -8.36 14.65
CA ASN A 73 10.50 -9.41 13.82
C ASN A 73 11.62 -8.90 12.91
N PHE A 74 11.59 -7.62 12.55
CA PHE A 74 12.49 -7.03 11.57
C PHE A 74 12.95 -5.63 12.02
N SER A 75 14.23 -5.46 12.24
CA SER A 75 14.82 -4.15 12.58
C SER A 75 14.92 -3.23 11.37
N GLU A 76 15.03 -3.79 10.17
CA GLU A 76 15.27 -3.10 8.91
C GLU A 76 14.30 -3.55 7.83
N ILE A 77 13.94 -2.63 6.93
CA ILE A 77 13.10 -2.88 5.75
C ILE A 77 13.78 -2.27 4.53
N ASP A 78 14.16 -3.11 3.57
CA ASP A 78 14.79 -2.65 2.32
C ASP A 78 13.78 -2.09 1.33
N VAL A 79 12.55 -2.65 1.30
CA VAL A 79 11.49 -2.20 0.38
C VAL A 79 10.13 -2.19 1.07
N LEU A 80 9.46 -1.05 1.04
CA LEU A 80 8.02 -0.95 1.27
C LEU A 80 7.30 -0.79 -0.08
N TYR A 81 6.55 -1.81 -0.49
CA TYR A 81 5.78 -1.82 -1.72
C TYR A 81 4.30 -1.55 -1.42
N ASN A 82 3.88 -0.29 -1.46
CA ASN A 82 2.51 0.16 -1.27
C ASN A 82 1.66 -0.13 -2.52
N ASN A 83 1.25 -1.39 -2.66
CA ASN A 83 0.50 -1.89 -3.80
C ASN A 83 -1.01 -2.00 -3.55
N ALA A 84 -1.43 -2.24 -2.31
CA ALA A 84 -2.85 -2.38 -2.01
C ALA A 84 -3.66 -1.21 -2.55
N GLY A 85 -4.75 -1.54 -3.22
CA GLY A 85 -5.70 -0.58 -3.75
C GLY A 85 -6.97 -1.30 -4.18
N LEU A 86 -8.09 -0.59 -4.14
CA LEU A 86 -9.39 -1.13 -4.47
C LEU A 86 -10.27 -0.06 -5.13
N ILE A 87 -11.32 -0.54 -5.78
CA ILE A 87 -12.41 0.29 -6.30
C ILE A 87 -13.70 -0.21 -5.66
N TYR A 88 -14.33 0.62 -4.83
CA TYR A 88 -15.67 0.36 -4.33
C TYR A 88 -16.71 0.94 -5.29
N ARG A 89 -17.81 0.19 -5.46
CA ARG A 89 -18.92 0.64 -6.32
C ARG A 89 -19.93 1.51 -5.59
N GLN A 90 -19.95 1.43 -4.28
CA GLN A 90 -20.86 2.18 -3.41
C GLN A 90 -20.04 3.10 -2.50
N PHE A 91 -20.67 4.19 -2.10
CA PHE A 91 -20.11 5.08 -1.11
C PHE A 91 -20.24 4.45 0.27
N GLU A 92 -19.12 4.35 0.97
CA GLU A 92 -19.06 3.86 2.35
C GLU A 92 -18.06 4.72 3.13
N LEU A 93 -18.37 4.99 4.39
CA LEU A 93 -17.46 5.65 5.32
C LEU A 93 -16.75 4.62 6.20
N THR A 94 -15.50 4.87 6.54
CA THR A 94 -14.75 4.12 7.55
C THR A 94 -15.13 4.57 8.96
N GLU A 95 -14.62 3.88 9.98
CA GLU A 95 -14.79 4.25 11.39
C GLU A 95 -14.31 5.70 11.70
N GLU A 96 -13.34 6.21 10.93
CA GLU A 96 -12.85 7.59 11.04
C GLU A 96 -13.71 8.62 10.28
N GLY A 97 -14.80 8.20 9.62
CA GLY A 97 -15.68 9.07 8.86
C GLY A 97 -15.13 9.50 7.50
N TYR A 98 -14.09 8.87 6.98
CA TYR A 98 -13.59 9.10 5.63
C TYR A 98 -14.13 8.10 4.62
N GLU A 99 -14.25 8.53 3.36
CA GLU A 99 -14.65 7.65 2.27
C GLU A 99 -13.64 6.49 2.12
N SER A 100 -14.18 5.27 1.93
CA SER A 100 -13.41 4.03 2.05
C SER A 100 -12.28 3.87 1.03
N MET A 101 -12.44 4.34 -0.24
CA MET A 101 -11.33 4.29 -1.20
C MET A 101 -10.20 5.23 -0.82
N ILE A 102 -10.53 6.44 -0.33
CA ILE A 102 -9.53 7.39 0.15
C ILE A 102 -8.79 6.82 1.35
N SER A 103 -9.54 6.24 2.30
CA SER A 103 -8.94 5.63 3.49
C SER A 103 -7.96 4.51 3.13
N VAL A 104 -8.37 3.56 2.30
CA VAL A 104 -7.52 2.41 1.94
C VAL A 104 -6.41 2.80 0.98
N ASN A 105 -6.77 3.48 -0.12
CA ASN A 105 -5.82 3.72 -1.20
C ASN A 105 -4.81 4.82 -0.86
N TYR A 106 -5.16 5.78 -0.01
CA TYR A 106 -4.31 6.91 0.29
C TYR A 106 -3.92 6.99 1.77
N PHE A 107 -4.86 7.23 2.70
CA PHE A 107 -4.52 7.46 4.12
C PHE A 107 -3.82 6.27 4.77
N GLY A 108 -4.28 5.04 4.50
CA GLY A 108 -3.67 3.84 5.06
C GLY A 108 -2.23 3.63 4.55
N ALA A 109 -2.01 3.80 3.24
CA ALA A 109 -0.68 3.71 2.65
C ALA A 109 0.26 4.83 3.16
N TYR A 110 -0.26 6.05 3.32
CA TYR A 110 0.43 7.19 3.90
C TYR A 110 0.88 6.90 5.35
N ARG A 111 -0.05 6.48 6.21
CA ARG A 111 0.23 6.16 7.62
C ARG A 111 1.27 5.06 7.73
N LEU A 112 1.08 3.97 6.99
CA LEU A 112 2.02 2.85 7.00
C LEU A 112 3.43 3.27 6.61
N ALA A 113 3.57 4.07 5.54
CA ALA A 113 4.86 4.56 5.09
C ALA A 113 5.56 5.40 6.17
N LEU A 114 4.84 6.34 6.80
CA LEU A 114 5.40 7.18 7.86
C LEU A 114 5.82 6.38 9.10
N MET A 115 5.02 5.38 9.50
CA MET A 115 5.31 4.57 10.68
C MET A 115 6.50 3.61 10.48
N LEU A 116 6.86 3.28 9.24
CA LEU A 116 7.99 2.42 8.90
C LEU A 116 9.25 3.19 8.46
N LEU A 117 9.26 4.53 8.50
CA LEU A 117 10.40 5.33 8.06
C LEU A 117 11.70 4.98 8.79
N GLU A 118 11.64 4.70 10.08
CA GLU A 118 12.85 4.35 10.84
C GLU A 118 13.46 3.02 10.38
N ASN A 119 12.64 2.00 10.11
CA ASN A 119 13.11 0.71 9.59
C ASN A 119 13.71 0.86 8.19
N LEU A 120 13.09 1.70 7.34
CA LEU A 120 13.61 2.02 6.00
C LEU A 120 14.90 2.83 6.06
N HIS A 121 15.04 3.73 7.03
CA HIS A 121 16.25 4.52 7.20
C HIS A 121 17.47 3.65 7.54
N ARG A 122 17.28 2.66 8.40
CA ARG A 122 18.36 1.75 8.83
C ARG A 122 18.95 0.93 7.67
N SER A 123 18.16 0.55 6.70
CA SER A 123 18.60 -0.23 5.52
C SER A 123 18.95 0.62 4.30
N SER A 124 18.79 1.95 4.34
CA SER A 124 18.80 2.79 3.14
C SER A 124 17.71 2.36 2.13
N GLY A 125 16.54 2.06 2.64
CA GLY A 125 15.47 1.38 1.94
C GLY A 125 14.75 2.23 0.87
N ARG A 126 13.78 1.59 0.22
CA ARG A 126 12.98 2.20 -0.83
C ARG A 126 11.49 2.07 -0.56
N ILE A 127 10.76 3.14 -0.79
CA ILE A 127 9.29 3.14 -0.84
C ILE A 127 8.85 3.13 -2.30
N VAL A 128 8.05 2.16 -2.70
CA VAL A 128 7.41 2.10 -4.01
C VAL A 128 5.91 2.31 -3.85
N GLN A 129 5.42 3.41 -4.38
CA GLN A 129 4.00 3.74 -4.38
C GLN A 129 3.37 3.31 -5.71
N VAL A 130 2.54 2.29 -5.68
CA VAL A 130 1.80 1.87 -6.89
C VAL A 130 0.65 2.83 -7.13
N SER A 131 0.63 3.45 -8.29
CA SER A 131 -0.39 4.38 -8.77
C SER A 131 -0.97 3.91 -10.11
N SER A 132 -1.76 4.74 -10.77
CA SER A 132 -2.36 4.46 -12.07
C SER A 132 -2.33 5.69 -12.97
N LEU A 133 -2.17 5.49 -14.28
CA LEU A 133 -2.35 6.58 -15.27
C LEU A 133 -3.74 7.22 -15.19
N SER A 134 -4.70 6.57 -14.55
CA SER A 134 -6.01 7.14 -14.28
C SER A 134 -5.94 8.45 -13.46
N MET A 135 -4.81 8.72 -12.78
CA MET A 135 -4.57 9.98 -12.08
C MET A 135 -4.70 11.21 -13.00
N TYR A 136 -4.38 11.09 -14.30
CA TYR A 136 -4.53 12.17 -15.28
C TYR A 136 -5.99 12.49 -15.63
N LEU A 137 -6.93 11.62 -15.22
CA LEU A 137 -8.37 11.81 -15.34
C LEU A 137 -8.99 12.39 -14.06
N ALA A 138 -8.19 12.66 -13.04
CA ALA A 138 -8.67 13.32 -11.82
C ALA A 138 -9.11 14.76 -12.15
N ARG A 139 -10.29 15.12 -11.64
CA ARG A 139 -10.86 16.47 -11.80
C ARG A 139 -10.71 17.26 -10.51
N GLU A 140 -11.03 18.53 -10.54
CA GLU A 140 -11.16 19.38 -9.37
C GLU A 140 -12.09 18.74 -8.32
N TYR A 141 -11.76 18.93 -7.07
CA TYR A 141 -12.50 18.40 -5.93
C TYR A 141 -12.56 19.42 -4.79
N GLU A 142 -13.60 19.35 -4.04
CA GLU A 142 -13.76 20.03 -2.76
C GLU A 142 -13.42 19.07 -1.61
N LEU A 143 -12.89 19.56 -0.50
CA LEU A 143 -12.51 18.71 0.64
C LEU A 143 -13.71 17.97 1.25
N GLU A 144 -14.93 18.51 1.08
CA GLU A 144 -16.18 17.86 1.51
C GLU A 144 -16.33 16.44 0.96
N PHE A 145 -15.77 16.15 -0.21
CA PHE A 145 -15.88 14.83 -0.84
C PHE A 145 -15.22 13.72 0.00
N LEU A 146 -14.31 14.04 0.92
CA LEU A 146 -13.67 13.06 1.82
C LEU A 146 -14.68 12.38 2.75
N HIS A 147 -15.80 13.03 3.04
CA HIS A 147 -16.79 12.63 4.04
C HIS A 147 -18.20 12.49 3.46
N SER A 148 -18.41 12.86 2.20
CA SER A 148 -19.74 13.00 1.59
C SER A 148 -19.89 12.16 0.33
N ASN A 149 -21.12 11.67 0.09
CA ASN A 149 -21.48 11.00 -1.15
C ASN A 149 -21.81 11.98 -2.30
N LYS A 150 -21.73 13.28 -2.04
CA LYS A 150 -21.97 14.30 -3.06
C LYS A 150 -21.05 14.05 -4.26
N GLN A 151 -21.64 13.95 -5.44
CA GLN A 151 -20.94 13.65 -6.69
C GLN A 151 -20.07 12.37 -6.64
N PHE A 152 -20.47 11.36 -5.82
CA PHE A 152 -19.72 10.11 -5.75
C PHE A 152 -19.80 9.37 -7.09
N SER A 153 -18.64 9.06 -7.61
CA SER A 153 -18.43 8.18 -8.76
C SER A 153 -17.22 7.28 -8.47
N PRO A 154 -17.37 5.95 -8.55
CA PRO A 154 -16.26 5.02 -8.30
C PRO A 154 -15.01 5.33 -9.10
N SER A 155 -15.15 5.63 -10.39
CA SER A 155 -14.02 5.96 -11.27
C SER A 155 -13.37 7.30 -10.90
N SER A 156 -14.19 8.35 -10.66
CA SER A 156 -13.68 9.65 -10.24
C SER A 156 -12.92 9.56 -8.92
N ARG A 157 -13.49 8.83 -7.95
CA ARG A 157 -12.84 8.60 -6.65
C ARG A 157 -11.53 7.84 -6.79
N TYR A 158 -11.52 6.79 -7.59
CA TYR A 158 -10.32 6.03 -7.87
C TYR A 158 -9.22 6.86 -8.55
N ASN A 159 -9.58 7.67 -9.56
CA ASN A 159 -8.66 8.56 -10.25
C ASN A 159 -7.98 9.52 -9.27
N LEU A 160 -8.78 10.11 -8.39
CA LEU A 160 -8.31 11.06 -7.38
C LEU A 160 -7.42 10.39 -6.32
N THR A 161 -7.75 9.17 -5.87
CA THR A 161 -6.85 8.45 -4.95
C THR A 161 -5.49 8.16 -5.57
N ASN A 162 -5.42 7.87 -6.87
CA ASN A 162 -4.16 7.66 -7.57
C ASN A 162 -3.36 8.97 -7.74
N LEU A 163 -4.03 10.10 -7.95
CA LEU A 163 -3.39 11.41 -7.94
C LEU A 163 -2.76 11.69 -6.56
N PHE A 164 -3.53 11.51 -5.47
CA PHE A 164 -3.02 11.72 -4.12
C PHE A 164 -1.84 10.81 -3.77
N ARG A 165 -1.87 9.56 -4.20
CA ARG A 165 -0.73 8.63 -4.05
C ARG A 165 0.53 9.16 -4.71
N SER A 166 0.40 9.70 -5.91
CA SER A 166 1.53 10.25 -6.67
C SER A 166 2.04 11.56 -6.06
N MET A 167 1.14 12.45 -5.63
CA MET A 167 1.49 13.67 -4.91
C MET A 167 2.19 13.38 -3.59
N PHE A 168 1.69 12.41 -2.82
CA PHE A 168 2.33 11.96 -1.58
C PHE A 168 3.75 11.45 -1.83
N ALA A 169 3.93 10.59 -2.83
CA ALA A 169 5.25 10.06 -3.15
C ALA A 169 6.24 11.17 -3.52
N LEU A 170 5.81 12.15 -4.32
CA LEU A 170 6.62 13.31 -4.70
C LEU A 170 7.01 14.16 -3.49
N GLU A 171 6.04 14.48 -2.63
CA GLU A 171 6.29 15.25 -1.41
C GLU A 171 7.19 14.49 -0.44
N LEU A 172 6.97 13.18 -0.29
CA LEU A 172 7.80 12.35 0.57
C LEU A 172 9.23 12.27 0.06
N GLU A 173 9.46 12.10 -1.25
CA GLU A 173 10.78 12.15 -1.87
C GLU A 173 11.47 13.50 -1.58
N ASN A 174 10.75 14.62 -1.72
CA ASN A 174 11.28 15.94 -1.41
C ASN A 174 11.72 16.08 0.05
N ARG A 175 10.93 15.57 1.00
CA ARG A 175 11.26 15.61 2.44
C ARG A 175 12.44 14.71 2.80
N LEU A 176 12.58 13.59 2.09
CA LEU A 176 13.61 12.60 2.35
C LEU A 176 14.92 12.83 1.57
N LYS A 177 15.06 13.87 0.76
CA LYS A 177 16.23 14.17 -0.08
C LYS A 177 17.57 14.15 0.66
N LYS A 178 17.57 14.44 1.97
CA LYS A 178 18.78 14.44 2.80
C LYS A 178 18.99 13.14 3.56
N THR A 179 18.20 12.13 3.29
CA THR A 179 18.28 10.79 3.87
C THR A 179 18.73 9.78 2.82
N SER A 180 18.96 8.54 3.26
CA SER A 180 19.29 7.43 2.38
C SER A 180 18.05 6.72 1.77
N ILE A 181 16.84 7.12 2.16
CA ILE A 181 15.59 6.52 1.66
C ILE A 181 15.26 7.08 0.28
N SER A 182 14.92 6.21 -0.66
CA SER A 182 14.41 6.62 -1.98
C SER A 182 12.91 6.34 -2.11
N VAL A 183 12.20 7.19 -2.83
CA VAL A 183 10.76 7.02 -3.11
C VAL A 183 10.53 6.94 -4.62
N ALA A 184 9.69 6.03 -5.06
CA ALA A 184 9.34 5.87 -6.46
C ALA A 184 7.83 5.67 -6.64
N VAL A 185 7.30 6.16 -7.76
CA VAL A 185 5.93 5.86 -8.22
C VAL A 185 6.02 4.84 -9.34
N ALA A 186 5.21 3.79 -9.26
CA ALA A 186 5.12 2.76 -10.28
C ALA A 186 3.71 2.66 -10.85
N HIS A 187 3.60 2.55 -12.19
CA HIS A 187 2.36 2.21 -12.86
C HIS A 187 2.50 0.81 -13.50
N PRO A 188 1.65 -0.16 -13.09
CA PRO A 188 1.82 -1.56 -13.51
C PRO A 188 1.30 -1.87 -14.92
N GLY A 189 0.89 -0.86 -15.70
CA GLY A 189 0.22 -1.07 -16.98
C GLY A 189 -1.26 -1.46 -16.82
N VAL A 190 -1.87 -1.84 -17.93
CA VAL A 190 -3.24 -2.40 -17.95
C VAL A 190 -3.14 -3.88 -17.60
N THR A 191 -3.57 -4.24 -16.41
CA THR A 191 -3.51 -5.62 -15.92
C THR A 191 -4.91 -6.25 -15.86
N LYS A 192 -5.01 -7.54 -16.20
CA LYS A 192 -6.23 -8.33 -15.93
C LYS A 192 -6.27 -8.69 -14.44
N SER A 193 -6.46 -7.70 -13.56
CA SER A 193 -6.62 -7.95 -12.13
C SER A 193 -8.11 -7.89 -11.74
N ARG A 194 -8.54 -8.81 -10.85
CA ARG A 194 -9.88 -8.78 -10.26
C ARG A 194 -9.93 -7.73 -9.14
N GLN A 195 -9.76 -6.45 -9.48
CA GLN A 195 -9.87 -5.35 -8.50
C GLN A 195 -11.33 -4.96 -8.20
N SER A 196 -12.26 -5.35 -9.07
CA SER A 196 -13.68 -5.02 -8.92
C SER A 196 -14.47 -6.23 -8.42
N ARG A 197 -14.85 -6.23 -7.18
CA ARG A 197 -16.03 -6.92 -6.68
C ARG A 197 -16.83 -6.00 -5.79
#